data_b86a131392c308514f6d86363620dc86
#
_entry.id   b86a131392c308514f6d86363620dc86
#
_cell.length_a   1.000
_cell.length_b   1.000
_cell.length_c   1.000
_cell.angle_alpha   90.00
_cell.angle_beta   90.00
_cell.angle_gamma   90.00
#
_symmetry.space_group_name_H-M   'P 1'
#
loop_
_entity.id
_entity.type
_entity.pdbx_description
1 polymer ?
#
loop_
_entity_poly.entity_id
_entity_poly.type
_entity_poly.pdbx_seq_one_letter_code
_entity_poly.pdbx_strand_id
1 'polypeptide(L)'
;MIVKVMKRLGAWLFIACVLIILIPKSASAHAYIVKSNPAENETLKKAPSVVKIEFDEDIQVSSFNTLYVRDTSGKRVDLKDAHIDTKNKKLLEAGLKENLKDGLYSIQWKVISADGHPIQGVIPFRIGSAEAGADDIQVEEMGYVPQIDMIMERGVLYTGFSLFIGVLFFNLIMYNGNAISVRSRSKKIIWISLIGIFISLLFNLPLQAKINADVSCLEAFNPLLLKETLQLSVFSYVWVTQMTLISLLIIVTYFAMRREKLSSFKVWSIPIVLFIGILVMKAFNSHAYGLKFKDIAVVMDFLHLLAASLWVGGLSSIILLLRKEDDKWHMYWDMIKRFSPWATCAVIVILITGLFNSTFFIPTIHSLFDTKYGLALLAKILLFVFMGILGIIHYVKGKMRAEQGLGATVKVEFIIGIIIFVIVAFMTNVQTPPIPPTGPFTESKQLDNGYEMTLNVSPNRVGQNIFHITLKDENGQPVTDMEQIILTTQSLDMNMGKGSFKVSAVSPGEYEAEGMYINMTGNWNIQVHGLTKSLDSFDTDYKFIVGGR
;
A
#
# COMPACT_ATOMS: atom_id res chain seq x y z
N MET A 1 18.57 13.54 -33.72
CA MET A 1 17.12 13.50 -33.35
C MET A 1 16.90 12.85 -31.98
N ILE A 2 17.48 11.68 -31.71
CA ILE A 2 17.33 10.92 -30.45
C ILE A 2 17.75 11.75 -29.22
N VAL A 3 18.93 12.39 -29.20
CA VAL A 3 19.41 13.20 -28.06
C VAL A 3 18.47 14.38 -27.74
N LYS A 4 17.85 15.00 -28.73
CA LYS A 4 16.91 16.11 -28.53
C LYS A 4 15.56 15.63 -27.94
N VAL A 5 15.15 14.41 -28.30
CA VAL A 5 13.96 13.74 -27.73
C VAL A 5 14.24 13.27 -26.30
N MET A 6 15.39 12.68 -26.03
CA MET A 6 15.83 12.28 -24.68
C MET A 6 15.86 13.47 -23.71
N LYS A 7 16.44 14.62 -24.14
CA LYS A 7 16.44 15.85 -23.32
C LYS A 7 15.02 16.35 -23.00
N ARG A 8 14.08 16.26 -23.96
CA ARG A 8 12.68 16.67 -23.73
C ARG A 8 11.93 15.71 -22.82
N LEU A 9 12.09 14.39 -23.04
CA LEU A 9 11.52 13.38 -22.14
C LEU A 9 12.08 13.48 -20.73
N GLY A 10 13.40 13.67 -20.60
CA GLY A 10 14.04 13.92 -19.31
C GLY A 10 13.52 15.17 -18.61
N ALA A 11 13.28 16.27 -19.35
CA ALA A 11 12.69 17.48 -18.80
C ALA A 11 11.25 17.25 -18.31
N TRP A 12 10.41 16.54 -19.06
CA TRP A 12 9.05 16.21 -18.64
C TRP A 12 9.03 15.26 -17.43
N LEU A 13 9.93 14.27 -17.41
CA LEU A 13 10.11 13.38 -16.27
C LEU A 13 10.55 14.14 -15.02
N PHE A 14 11.51 15.05 -15.17
CA PHE A 14 11.96 15.92 -14.08
C PHE A 14 10.83 16.80 -13.56
N ILE A 15 10.05 17.43 -14.45
CA ILE A 15 8.87 18.23 -14.06
C ILE A 15 7.85 17.35 -13.32
N ALA A 16 7.57 16.13 -13.77
CA ALA A 16 6.67 15.21 -13.10
C ALA A 16 7.15 14.85 -11.68
N CYS A 17 8.44 14.54 -11.51
CA CYS A 17 9.03 14.28 -10.21
C CYS A 17 8.98 15.51 -9.29
N VAL A 18 9.26 16.71 -9.80
CA VAL A 18 9.15 17.98 -9.03
C VAL A 18 7.69 18.24 -8.62
N LEU A 19 6.72 18.01 -9.52
CA LEU A 19 5.30 18.17 -9.20
C LEU A 19 4.85 17.22 -8.09
N ILE A 20 5.35 15.98 -8.06
CA ILE A 20 5.07 15.02 -6.97
C ILE A 20 5.56 15.58 -5.62
N ILE A 21 6.77 16.15 -5.59
CA ILE A 21 7.37 16.69 -4.36
C ILE A 21 6.66 17.95 -3.88
N LEU A 22 6.08 18.74 -4.79
CA LEU A 22 5.40 20.00 -4.49
C LEU A 22 3.93 19.83 -4.06
N ILE A 23 3.36 18.62 -4.11
CA ILE A 23 1.99 18.39 -3.64
C ILE A 23 1.93 18.62 -2.12
N PRO A 24 0.96 19.42 -1.62
CA PRO A 24 0.85 19.72 -0.20
C PRO A 24 0.66 18.42 0.59
N LYS A 25 1.44 18.27 1.66
CA LYS A 25 1.40 17.12 2.55
C LYS A 25 0.19 17.28 3.45
N SER A 26 -0.86 16.52 3.21
CA SER A 26 -1.88 16.31 4.23
C SER A 26 -1.23 15.56 5.39
N ALA A 27 -1.38 16.05 6.61
CA ALA A 27 -1.02 15.28 7.79
C ALA A 27 -1.92 14.03 7.80
N SER A 28 -1.32 12.87 7.56
CA SER A 28 -2.02 11.59 7.64
C SER A 28 -1.91 11.14 9.08
N ALA A 29 -2.98 11.28 9.85
CA ALA A 29 -3.15 10.65 11.13
C ALA A 29 -4.06 9.44 10.90
N HIS A 30 -3.64 8.25 11.32
CA HIS A 30 -4.49 7.06 11.38
C HIS A 30 -4.95 6.91 12.81
N ALA A 31 -6.26 6.75 13.01
CA ALA A 31 -6.80 6.50 14.34
C ALA A 31 -6.22 5.19 14.91
N TYR A 32 -5.84 5.21 16.18
CA TYR A 32 -5.48 4.00 16.92
C TYR A 32 -6.30 3.87 18.20
N ILE A 33 -6.42 2.62 18.67
CA ILE A 33 -7.17 2.34 19.89
C ILE A 33 -6.36 2.82 21.09
N VAL A 34 -6.93 3.71 21.88
CA VAL A 34 -6.39 4.12 23.17
C VAL A 34 -6.87 3.18 24.26
N LYS A 35 -8.15 2.77 24.19
CA LYS A 35 -8.76 1.91 25.20
C LYS A 35 -9.90 1.10 24.60
N SER A 36 -10.06 -0.13 25.07
CA SER A 36 -11.26 -0.92 24.81
C SER A 36 -11.88 -1.40 26.12
N ASN A 37 -13.17 -1.62 26.11
CA ASN A 37 -13.91 -2.25 27.21
C ASN A 37 -14.92 -3.24 26.62
N PRO A 38 -14.72 -4.56 26.74
CA PRO A 38 -13.59 -5.23 27.42
C PRO A 38 -12.21 -4.92 26.83
N ALA A 39 -11.17 -5.01 27.67
CA ALA A 39 -9.79 -4.96 27.22
C ALA A 39 -9.40 -6.24 26.47
N GLU A 40 -8.32 -6.20 25.72
CA GLU A 40 -7.81 -7.39 25.00
C GLU A 40 -7.41 -8.48 26.00
N ASN A 41 -7.92 -9.70 25.80
CA ASN A 41 -7.73 -10.88 26.67
C ASN A 41 -8.29 -10.72 28.09
N GLU A 42 -9.08 -9.70 28.37
CA GLU A 42 -9.72 -9.52 29.67
C GLU A 42 -10.68 -10.66 29.97
N THR A 43 -10.66 -11.15 31.23
CA THR A 43 -11.60 -12.14 31.73
C THR A 43 -12.63 -11.46 32.66
N LEU A 44 -13.85 -11.40 32.20
CA LEU A 44 -14.96 -10.77 32.93
C LEU A 44 -15.78 -11.83 33.72
N LYS A 45 -16.18 -11.49 34.91
CA LYS A 45 -17.09 -12.35 35.72
C LYS A 45 -18.51 -12.36 35.14
N LYS A 46 -18.92 -11.33 34.43
CA LYS A 46 -20.24 -11.14 33.83
C LYS A 46 -20.12 -10.36 32.53
N ALA A 47 -20.96 -10.68 31.56
CA ALA A 47 -21.02 -9.95 30.29
C ALA A 47 -21.29 -8.45 30.52
N PRO A 48 -20.56 -7.54 29.86
CA PRO A 48 -20.89 -6.12 29.87
C PRO A 48 -22.17 -5.89 29.05
N SER A 49 -22.91 -4.85 29.34
CA SER A 49 -24.08 -4.46 28.53
C SER A 49 -23.71 -3.79 27.22
N VAL A 50 -22.53 -3.14 27.16
CA VAL A 50 -22.03 -2.38 26.01
C VAL A 50 -20.55 -2.64 25.86
N VAL A 51 -20.12 -2.84 24.63
CA VAL A 51 -18.72 -2.86 24.23
C VAL A 51 -18.34 -1.49 23.73
N LYS A 52 -17.13 -1.00 24.10
CA LYS A 52 -16.63 0.33 23.77
C LYS A 52 -15.20 0.25 23.26
N ILE A 53 -14.91 1.01 22.21
CA ILE A 53 -13.55 1.20 21.69
C ILE A 53 -13.32 2.70 21.56
N GLU A 54 -12.32 3.22 22.27
CA GLU A 54 -11.92 4.61 22.24
C GLU A 54 -10.66 4.77 21.38
N PHE A 55 -10.72 5.72 20.46
CA PHE A 55 -9.62 6.06 19.55
C PHE A 55 -8.96 7.38 19.98
N ASP A 56 -7.73 7.60 19.53
CA ASP A 56 -6.95 8.81 19.81
C ASP A 56 -7.47 10.06 19.08
N GLU A 57 -8.16 9.84 17.95
CA GLU A 57 -8.73 10.90 17.10
C GLU A 57 -10.20 10.68 16.79
N ASP A 58 -10.86 11.70 16.23
CA ASP A 58 -12.24 11.62 15.79
C ASP A 58 -12.39 10.63 14.63
N ILE A 59 -13.34 9.71 14.74
CA ILE A 59 -13.70 8.77 13.69
C ILE A 59 -14.71 9.41 12.74
N GLN A 60 -14.54 9.24 11.44
CA GLN A 60 -15.54 9.69 10.48
C GLN A 60 -16.85 8.95 10.67
N VAL A 61 -17.96 9.68 10.75
CA VAL A 61 -19.31 9.07 10.78
C VAL A 61 -19.61 8.52 9.38
N SER A 62 -19.62 7.20 9.26
CA SER A 62 -19.85 6.49 8.01
C SER A 62 -20.59 5.19 8.25
N SER A 63 -21.42 4.75 7.30
CA SER A 63 -22.04 3.42 7.34
C SER A 63 -21.02 2.27 7.19
N PHE A 64 -19.77 2.60 6.83
CA PHE A 64 -18.68 1.62 6.81
C PHE A 64 -18.12 1.27 8.18
N ASN A 65 -18.47 2.05 9.21
CA ASN A 65 -18.08 1.74 10.58
C ASN A 65 -18.90 0.55 11.08
N THR A 66 -18.21 -0.47 11.53
CA THR A 66 -18.83 -1.68 12.06
C THR A 66 -18.18 -2.07 13.38
N LEU A 67 -19.00 -2.56 14.29
CA LEU A 67 -18.57 -3.25 15.49
C LEU A 67 -19.54 -4.39 15.74
N TYR A 68 -19.02 -5.61 15.80
CA TYR A 68 -19.82 -6.77 16.15
C TYR A 68 -19.04 -7.73 17.04
N VAL A 69 -19.77 -8.42 17.90
CA VAL A 69 -19.18 -9.39 18.81
C VAL A 69 -19.65 -10.79 18.41
N ARG A 70 -18.69 -11.71 18.30
CA ARG A 70 -18.94 -13.11 17.96
C ARG A 70 -18.48 -14.04 19.08
N ASP A 71 -19.20 -15.15 19.25
CA ASP A 71 -18.76 -16.29 20.05
C ASP A 71 -17.84 -17.21 19.25
N THR A 72 -17.31 -18.26 19.87
CA THR A 72 -16.44 -19.26 19.24
C THR A 72 -17.10 -20.03 18.08
N SER A 73 -18.43 -20.06 18.02
CA SER A 73 -19.18 -20.65 16.90
C SER A 73 -19.34 -19.68 15.70
N GLY A 74 -18.82 -18.45 15.81
CA GLY A 74 -18.96 -17.38 14.82
C GLY A 74 -20.32 -16.65 14.88
N LYS A 75 -21.19 -16.97 15.83
CA LYS A 75 -22.52 -16.37 15.97
C LYS A 75 -22.41 -14.97 16.58
N ARG A 76 -23.13 -13.98 15.99
CA ARG A 76 -23.21 -12.62 16.51
C ARG A 76 -24.04 -12.54 17.80
N VAL A 77 -23.46 -11.91 18.79
CA VAL A 77 -24.05 -11.71 20.12
C VAL A 77 -24.29 -10.23 20.47
N ASP A 78 -23.91 -9.31 19.60
CA ASP A 78 -24.24 -7.89 19.69
C ASP A 78 -25.70 -7.60 19.30
N LEU A 79 -26.19 -6.40 19.66
CA LEU A 79 -27.55 -5.92 19.34
C LEU A 79 -27.70 -5.36 17.94
N LYS A 80 -26.59 -5.27 17.16
CA LYS A 80 -26.50 -4.70 15.82
C LYS A 80 -26.77 -3.17 15.78
N ASP A 81 -26.44 -2.49 16.84
CA ASP A 81 -26.66 -1.07 17.09
C ASP A 81 -25.33 -0.28 17.13
N ALA A 82 -24.27 -0.82 16.52
CA ALA A 82 -22.96 -0.19 16.49
C ALA A 82 -23.03 1.25 15.97
N HIS A 83 -22.52 2.20 16.74
CA HIS A 83 -22.52 3.62 16.41
C HIS A 83 -21.36 4.35 17.06
N ILE A 84 -21.02 5.51 16.50
CA ILE A 84 -20.09 6.45 17.12
C ILE A 84 -20.89 7.32 18.10
N ASP A 85 -20.37 7.51 19.31
CA ASP A 85 -21.01 8.37 20.30
C ASP A 85 -21.16 9.80 19.76
N THR A 86 -22.35 10.38 19.95
CA THR A 86 -22.68 11.71 19.41
C THR A 86 -21.94 12.84 20.10
N LYS A 87 -21.50 12.63 21.35
CA LYS A 87 -20.78 13.61 22.18
C LYS A 87 -19.25 13.43 22.10
N ASN A 88 -18.81 12.18 21.91
CA ASN A 88 -17.40 11.83 21.80
C ASN A 88 -17.16 11.03 20.50
N LYS A 89 -16.84 11.71 19.42
CA LYS A 89 -16.59 11.10 18.12
C LYS A 89 -15.38 10.13 18.08
N LYS A 90 -14.65 10.03 19.16
CA LYS A 90 -13.55 9.07 19.33
C LYS A 90 -14.04 7.71 19.84
N LEU A 91 -15.32 7.58 20.19
CA LEU A 91 -15.86 6.40 20.86
C LEU A 91 -16.81 5.64 19.94
N LEU A 92 -16.48 4.38 19.65
CA LEU A 92 -17.32 3.42 18.94
C LEU A 92 -17.95 2.46 19.97
N GLU A 93 -19.27 2.31 19.93
CA GLU A 93 -20.01 1.50 20.89
C GLU A 93 -20.98 0.54 20.21
N ALA A 94 -21.24 -0.61 20.85
CA ALA A 94 -22.32 -1.52 20.49
C ALA A 94 -22.88 -2.23 21.74
N GLY A 95 -24.19 -2.41 21.80
CA GLY A 95 -24.85 -3.16 22.84
C GLY A 95 -24.64 -4.67 22.70
N LEU A 96 -24.56 -5.38 23.84
CA LEU A 96 -24.54 -6.84 23.89
C LEU A 96 -25.86 -7.42 24.33
N LYS A 97 -26.17 -8.60 23.83
CA LYS A 97 -27.31 -9.39 24.29
C LYS A 97 -27.14 -9.79 25.77
N GLU A 98 -28.24 -9.80 26.49
CA GLU A 98 -28.24 -10.27 27.86
C GLU A 98 -27.96 -11.79 27.96
N ASN A 99 -27.46 -12.21 29.12
CA ASN A 99 -27.26 -13.63 29.48
C ASN A 99 -26.34 -14.40 28.51
N LEU A 100 -25.22 -13.78 28.11
CA LEU A 100 -24.18 -14.48 27.38
C LEU A 100 -23.58 -15.59 28.27
N LYS A 101 -23.32 -16.75 27.66
CA LYS A 101 -22.70 -17.90 28.34
C LYS A 101 -21.22 -17.63 28.63
N ASP A 102 -20.71 -18.38 29.61
CA ASP A 102 -19.27 -18.43 29.83
C ASP A 102 -18.58 -18.94 28.56
N GLY A 103 -17.49 -18.28 28.17
CA GLY A 103 -16.78 -18.61 26.96
C GLY A 103 -15.90 -17.47 26.44
N LEU A 104 -15.30 -17.72 25.28
CA LEU A 104 -14.45 -16.81 24.57
C LEU A 104 -15.26 -16.04 23.54
N TYR A 105 -15.00 -14.75 23.41
CA TYR A 105 -15.66 -13.82 22.50
C TYR A 105 -14.64 -12.98 21.75
N SER A 106 -14.99 -12.53 20.56
CA SER A 106 -14.18 -11.61 19.76
C SER A 106 -14.97 -10.37 19.36
N ILE A 107 -14.44 -9.19 19.66
CA ILE A 107 -14.93 -7.92 19.15
C ILE A 107 -14.25 -7.69 17.81
N GLN A 108 -15.02 -7.69 16.73
CA GLN A 108 -14.54 -7.35 15.39
C GLN A 108 -15.00 -5.95 15.06
N TRP A 109 -14.07 -5.07 14.71
CA TRP A 109 -14.38 -3.67 14.46
C TRP A 109 -13.71 -3.17 13.19
N LYS A 110 -14.35 -2.21 12.55
CA LYS A 110 -13.84 -1.47 11.40
C LYS A 110 -14.33 -0.04 11.48
N VAL A 111 -13.45 0.94 11.32
CA VAL A 111 -13.80 2.36 11.30
C VAL A 111 -13.04 3.08 10.19
N ILE A 112 -13.56 4.24 9.80
CA ILE A 112 -12.87 5.15 8.91
C ILE A 112 -12.23 6.25 9.76
N SER A 113 -10.90 6.34 9.76
CA SER A 113 -10.15 7.38 10.45
C SER A 113 -10.40 8.77 9.85
N ALA A 114 -10.00 9.84 10.54
CA ALA A 114 -10.22 11.22 10.09
C ALA A 114 -9.58 11.52 8.71
N ASP A 115 -8.51 10.83 8.36
CA ASP A 115 -7.85 10.93 7.06
C ASP A 115 -8.53 10.11 5.93
N GLY A 116 -9.63 9.40 6.23
CA GLY A 116 -10.43 8.63 5.28
C GLY A 116 -9.96 7.21 5.03
N HIS A 117 -8.96 6.70 5.77
CA HIS A 117 -8.51 5.32 5.63
C HIS A 117 -9.31 4.37 6.52
N PRO A 118 -9.75 3.21 5.99
CA PRO A 118 -10.35 2.18 6.81
C PRO A 118 -9.29 1.50 7.67
N ILE A 119 -9.54 1.41 8.96
CA ILE A 119 -8.78 0.61 9.91
C ILE A 119 -9.70 -0.42 10.55
N GLN A 120 -9.17 -1.58 10.88
CA GLN A 120 -9.94 -2.68 11.45
C GLN A 120 -9.09 -3.54 12.37
N GLY A 121 -9.76 -4.28 13.26
CA GLY A 121 -9.07 -5.18 14.16
C GLY A 121 -10.01 -6.12 14.87
N VAL A 122 -9.43 -6.98 15.71
CA VAL A 122 -10.12 -7.95 16.54
C VAL A 122 -9.57 -7.86 17.96
N ILE A 123 -10.49 -7.78 18.95
CA ILE A 123 -10.16 -7.75 20.37
C ILE A 123 -10.82 -8.96 21.02
N PRO A 124 -10.07 -10.00 21.41
CA PRO A 124 -10.59 -11.14 22.14
C PRO A 124 -10.81 -10.79 23.62
N PHE A 125 -11.87 -11.33 24.21
CA PHE A 125 -12.14 -11.26 25.64
C PHE A 125 -12.88 -12.52 26.12
N ARG A 126 -12.94 -12.74 27.43
CA ARG A 126 -13.55 -13.92 28.02
C ARG A 126 -14.61 -13.54 29.04
N ILE A 127 -15.65 -14.37 29.14
CA ILE A 127 -16.67 -14.30 30.19
C ILE A 127 -16.64 -15.60 31.01
N GLY A 128 -16.61 -15.51 32.33
CA GLY A 128 -16.62 -16.65 33.24
C GLY A 128 -15.27 -17.36 33.39
N SER A 129 -15.30 -18.56 33.96
CA SER A 129 -14.13 -19.35 34.33
C SER A 129 -13.78 -20.45 33.33
N ALA A 130 -14.22 -20.32 32.08
CA ALA A 130 -13.95 -21.34 31.06
C ALA A 130 -12.41 -21.49 30.81
N GLU A 131 -11.88 -22.65 31.19
CA GLU A 131 -10.51 -23.08 30.92
C GLU A 131 -10.34 -23.45 29.43
N ALA A 132 -10.37 -22.49 28.53
CA ALA A 132 -9.89 -22.71 27.18
C ALA A 132 -8.64 -21.86 26.98
N GLY A 133 -7.56 -22.45 26.51
CA GLY A 133 -6.25 -21.81 26.37
C GLY A 133 -6.35 -20.53 25.52
N ALA A 134 -5.59 -19.52 25.91
CA ALA A 134 -5.51 -18.25 25.18
C ALA A 134 -5.04 -18.43 23.73
N ASP A 135 -4.53 -19.61 23.38
CA ASP A 135 -4.03 -19.97 22.05
C ASP A 135 -5.11 -20.50 21.08
N ASP A 136 -6.37 -20.70 21.53
CA ASP A 136 -7.42 -21.31 20.70
C ASP A 136 -8.26 -20.30 19.88
N ILE A 137 -8.05 -19.00 20.03
CA ILE A 137 -8.51 -18.11 18.99
C ILE A 137 -7.43 -18.10 17.90
N GLN A 138 -7.52 -19.03 16.98
CA GLN A 138 -7.12 -18.70 15.63
C GLN A 138 -8.03 -17.55 15.19
N VAL A 139 -7.60 -16.33 15.51
CA VAL A 139 -8.02 -15.18 14.74
C VAL A 139 -7.49 -15.52 13.35
N GLU A 140 -8.30 -16.23 12.54
CA GLU A 140 -8.10 -16.17 11.12
C GLU A 140 -8.03 -14.68 10.85
N GLU A 141 -6.80 -14.15 10.76
CA GLU A 141 -6.62 -12.91 10.04
C GLU A 141 -7.41 -13.16 8.77
N MET A 142 -8.56 -12.54 8.64
CA MET A 142 -9.31 -12.58 7.40
C MET A 142 -8.44 -11.85 6.39
N GLY A 143 -7.36 -12.54 6.03
CA GLY A 143 -6.44 -12.08 5.02
C GLY A 143 -7.28 -11.82 3.80
N TYR A 144 -7.48 -10.57 3.46
CA TYR A 144 -8.19 -10.16 2.27
C TYR A 144 -7.71 -11.00 1.09
N VAL A 145 -8.58 -11.85 0.57
CA VAL A 145 -8.29 -12.61 -0.65
C VAL A 145 -8.68 -11.72 -1.82
N PRO A 146 -7.71 -11.33 -2.67
CA PRO A 146 -8.02 -10.49 -3.82
C PRO A 146 -9.08 -11.16 -4.68
N GLN A 147 -10.18 -10.47 -4.87
CA GLN A 147 -11.27 -10.98 -5.70
C GLN A 147 -10.93 -10.78 -7.17
N ILE A 148 -11.42 -11.68 -8.02
CA ILE A 148 -11.11 -11.70 -9.47
C ILE A 148 -11.45 -10.37 -10.14
N ASP A 149 -12.54 -9.71 -9.75
CA ASP A 149 -12.98 -8.42 -10.27
C ASP A 149 -11.92 -7.31 -10.11
N MET A 150 -11.24 -7.27 -8.96
CA MET A 150 -10.17 -6.30 -8.69
C MET A 150 -8.89 -6.61 -9.47
N ILE A 151 -8.58 -7.90 -9.62
CA ILE A 151 -7.44 -8.34 -10.44
C ILE A 151 -7.68 -7.96 -11.90
N MET A 152 -8.91 -8.19 -12.40
CA MET A 152 -9.29 -7.82 -13.77
C MET A 152 -9.25 -6.31 -13.98
N GLU A 153 -9.80 -5.51 -13.06
CA GLU A 153 -9.75 -4.04 -13.12
C GLU A 153 -8.32 -3.54 -13.26
N ARG A 154 -7.40 -3.96 -12.38
CA ARG A 154 -6.00 -3.55 -12.42
C ARG A 154 -5.26 -4.07 -13.64
N GLY A 155 -5.55 -5.30 -14.06
CA GLY A 155 -4.99 -5.89 -15.28
C GLY A 155 -5.35 -5.07 -16.54
N VAL A 156 -6.61 -4.65 -16.66
CA VAL A 156 -7.08 -3.77 -17.75
C VAL A 156 -6.39 -2.41 -17.68
N LEU A 157 -6.28 -1.82 -16.48
CA LEU A 157 -5.63 -0.53 -16.27
C LEU A 157 -4.16 -0.54 -16.72
N TYR A 158 -3.37 -1.49 -16.23
CA TYR A 158 -1.93 -1.58 -16.54
C TYR A 158 -1.69 -1.92 -18.02
N THR A 159 -2.54 -2.78 -18.60
CA THR A 159 -2.50 -3.06 -20.05
C THR A 159 -2.84 -1.80 -20.84
N GLY A 160 -3.88 -1.06 -20.44
CA GLY A 160 -4.24 0.21 -21.06
C GLY A 160 -3.11 1.24 -21.01
N PHE A 161 -2.45 1.40 -19.85
CA PHE A 161 -1.30 2.28 -19.71
C PHE A 161 -0.17 1.89 -20.66
N SER A 162 0.16 0.60 -20.70
CA SER A 162 1.24 0.10 -21.56
C SER A 162 0.95 0.28 -23.04
N LEU A 163 -0.26 -0.05 -23.49
CA LEU A 163 -0.66 0.12 -24.88
C LEU A 163 -0.67 1.59 -25.31
N PHE A 164 -1.20 2.49 -24.46
CA PHE A 164 -1.24 3.91 -24.78
C PHE A 164 0.15 4.51 -24.97
N ILE A 165 1.01 4.38 -23.94
CA ILE A 165 2.34 4.97 -23.99
C ILE A 165 3.23 4.24 -24.99
N GLY A 166 3.10 2.92 -25.13
CA GLY A 166 3.87 2.11 -26.08
C GLY A 166 3.61 2.49 -27.54
N VAL A 167 2.35 2.67 -27.92
CA VAL A 167 1.99 3.09 -29.30
C VAL A 167 2.44 4.52 -29.58
N LEU A 168 2.35 5.43 -28.60
CA LEU A 168 2.90 6.78 -28.76
C LEU A 168 4.42 6.74 -28.89
N PHE A 169 5.09 5.99 -28.04
CA PHE A 169 6.54 5.81 -28.10
C PHE A 169 6.98 5.24 -29.46
N PHE A 170 6.28 4.21 -29.95
CA PHE A 170 6.54 3.63 -31.26
C PHE A 170 6.46 4.68 -32.38
N ASN A 171 5.35 5.43 -32.47
CA ASN A 171 5.13 6.40 -33.54
C ASN A 171 6.03 7.65 -33.44
N LEU A 172 6.39 8.08 -32.22
CA LEU A 172 7.16 9.30 -32.02
C LEU A 172 8.68 9.10 -32.12
N ILE A 173 9.17 7.90 -31.74
CA ILE A 173 10.61 7.67 -31.54
C ILE A 173 11.14 6.58 -32.48
N MET A 174 10.40 5.48 -32.64
CA MET A 174 10.92 4.31 -33.35
C MET A 174 10.58 4.33 -34.84
N TYR A 175 9.33 4.65 -35.18
CA TYR A 175 8.81 4.49 -36.53
C TYR A 175 8.87 5.78 -37.34
N ASN A 176 9.68 5.78 -38.42
CA ASN A 176 9.81 6.93 -39.32
C ASN A 176 9.03 6.75 -40.63
N GLY A 177 8.22 5.67 -40.75
CA GLY A 177 7.47 5.37 -41.96
C GLY A 177 6.07 6.03 -41.98
N ASN A 178 5.46 6.06 -43.16
CA ASN A 178 4.12 6.63 -43.40
C ASN A 178 3.08 5.57 -43.82
N ALA A 179 3.27 4.28 -43.47
CA ALA A 179 2.36 3.22 -43.85
C ALA A 179 0.94 3.45 -43.26
N ILE A 180 -0.05 3.50 -44.13
CA ILE A 180 -1.46 3.73 -43.76
C ILE A 180 -1.95 2.63 -42.80
N SER A 181 -1.51 1.38 -43.02
CA SER A 181 -1.86 0.22 -42.16
C SER A 181 -1.37 0.40 -40.73
N VAL A 182 -0.12 0.83 -40.52
CA VAL A 182 0.48 1.09 -39.20
C VAL A 182 -0.28 2.23 -38.51
N ARG A 183 -0.57 3.30 -39.24
CA ARG A 183 -1.30 4.46 -38.73
C ARG A 183 -2.71 4.08 -38.28
N SER A 184 -3.45 3.31 -39.10
CA SER A 184 -4.80 2.86 -38.78
C SER A 184 -4.82 1.98 -37.53
N ARG A 185 -3.88 1.03 -37.43
CA ARG A 185 -3.73 0.16 -36.24
C ARG A 185 -3.36 0.98 -35.01
N SER A 186 -2.43 1.93 -35.12
CA SER A 186 -2.05 2.82 -34.01
C SER A 186 -3.26 3.58 -33.47
N LYS A 187 -4.09 4.16 -34.34
CA LYS A 187 -5.31 4.86 -33.95
C LYS A 187 -6.27 3.93 -33.19
N LYS A 188 -6.50 2.70 -33.70
CA LYS A 188 -7.36 1.71 -33.03
C LYS A 188 -6.86 1.33 -31.65
N ILE A 189 -5.57 1.04 -31.50
CA ILE A 189 -4.98 0.62 -30.21
C ILE A 189 -5.02 1.77 -29.22
N ILE A 190 -4.74 3.02 -29.62
CA ILE A 190 -4.86 4.19 -28.75
C ILE A 190 -6.29 4.31 -28.22
N TRP A 191 -7.32 4.14 -29.05
CA TRP A 191 -8.71 4.19 -28.58
C TRP A 191 -9.07 3.03 -27.66
N ILE A 192 -8.66 1.81 -28.00
CA ILE A 192 -8.87 0.63 -27.13
C ILE A 192 -8.22 0.86 -25.77
N SER A 193 -6.99 1.39 -25.74
CA SER A 193 -6.30 1.65 -24.48
C SER A 193 -6.99 2.73 -23.64
N LEU A 194 -7.44 3.83 -24.25
CA LEU A 194 -8.17 4.90 -23.55
C LEU A 194 -9.51 4.43 -23.01
N ILE A 195 -10.25 3.64 -23.78
CA ILE A 195 -11.51 3.03 -23.33
C ILE A 195 -11.25 2.07 -22.16
N GLY A 196 -10.22 1.24 -22.25
CA GLY A 196 -9.82 0.32 -21.16
C GLY A 196 -9.44 1.08 -19.88
N ILE A 197 -8.63 2.13 -19.98
CA ILE A 197 -8.25 2.98 -18.84
C ILE A 197 -9.50 3.65 -18.24
N PHE A 198 -10.38 4.22 -19.07
CA PHE A 198 -11.59 4.89 -18.62
C PHE A 198 -12.53 3.95 -17.89
N ILE A 199 -12.78 2.75 -18.45
CA ILE A 199 -13.63 1.73 -17.83
C ILE A 199 -13.03 1.28 -16.51
N SER A 200 -11.73 0.98 -16.46
CA SER A 200 -11.05 0.58 -15.22
C SER A 200 -11.19 1.64 -14.13
N LEU A 201 -10.87 2.91 -14.43
CA LEU A 201 -11.02 4.01 -13.47
C LEU A 201 -12.48 4.22 -13.03
N LEU A 202 -13.45 4.04 -13.93
CA LEU A 202 -14.87 4.14 -13.60
C LEU A 202 -15.29 3.05 -12.61
N PHE A 203 -14.86 1.80 -12.84
CA PHE A 203 -15.17 0.66 -11.96
C PHE A 203 -14.40 0.68 -10.65
N ASN A 204 -13.32 1.44 -10.55
CA ASN A 204 -12.55 1.58 -9.31
C ASN A 204 -13.42 2.12 -8.14
N LEU A 205 -14.38 3.02 -8.41
CA LEU A 205 -15.28 3.55 -7.38
C LEU A 205 -16.20 2.47 -6.77
N PRO A 206 -17.02 1.70 -7.53
CA PRO A 206 -17.83 0.64 -6.94
C PRO A 206 -16.99 -0.49 -6.33
N LEU A 207 -15.80 -0.80 -6.87
CA LEU A 207 -14.92 -1.79 -6.26
C LEU A 207 -14.37 -1.30 -4.90
N GLN A 208 -14.07 -0.01 -4.76
CA GLN A 208 -13.69 0.56 -3.47
C GLN A 208 -14.87 0.55 -2.48
N ALA A 209 -16.09 0.87 -2.93
CA ALA A 209 -17.30 0.78 -2.12
C ALA A 209 -17.55 -0.66 -1.63
N LYS A 210 -17.34 -1.66 -2.51
CA LYS A 210 -17.42 -3.08 -2.15
C LYS A 210 -16.47 -3.46 -1.00
N ILE A 211 -15.22 -3.00 -1.06
CA ILE A 211 -14.22 -3.26 0.00
C ILE A 211 -14.61 -2.56 1.29
N ASN A 212 -15.03 -1.30 1.18
CA ASN A 212 -15.35 -0.49 2.35
C ASN A 212 -16.56 -1.03 3.10
N ALA A 213 -17.61 -1.46 2.36
CA ALA A 213 -18.87 -1.95 2.93
C ALA A 213 -18.93 -3.46 3.16
N ASP A 214 -17.93 -4.22 2.66
CA ASP A 214 -17.94 -5.69 2.67
C ASP A 214 -19.23 -6.29 2.08
N VAL A 215 -19.61 -5.80 0.91
CA VAL A 215 -20.82 -6.20 0.19
C VAL A 215 -20.51 -6.93 -1.11
N SER A 216 -21.54 -7.50 -1.74
CA SER A 216 -21.38 -8.12 -3.08
C SER A 216 -21.11 -7.08 -4.17
N CYS A 217 -20.59 -7.54 -5.32
CA CYS A 217 -20.29 -6.67 -6.47
C CYS A 217 -21.53 -5.89 -6.97
N LEU A 218 -22.73 -6.49 -6.91
CA LEU A 218 -23.97 -5.83 -7.34
C LEU A 218 -24.44 -4.78 -6.33
N GLU A 219 -24.35 -5.07 -5.05
CA GLU A 219 -24.72 -4.14 -3.98
C GLU A 219 -23.78 -2.92 -3.91
N ALA A 220 -22.54 -3.07 -4.36
CA ALA A 220 -21.56 -1.99 -4.43
C ALA A 220 -21.98 -0.84 -5.37
N PHE A 221 -22.92 -1.08 -6.28
CA PHE A 221 -23.50 -0.02 -7.14
C PHE A 221 -24.63 0.77 -6.47
N ASN A 222 -24.93 0.50 -5.20
CA ASN A 222 -25.89 1.30 -4.44
C ASN A 222 -25.43 2.77 -4.39
N PRO A 223 -26.27 3.73 -4.84
CA PRO A 223 -25.91 5.14 -4.87
C PRO A 223 -25.48 5.72 -3.52
N LEU A 224 -26.02 5.19 -2.42
CA LEU A 224 -25.64 5.60 -1.06
C LEU A 224 -24.19 5.21 -0.76
N LEU A 225 -23.81 3.95 -1.02
CA LEU A 225 -22.44 3.46 -0.82
C LEU A 225 -21.43 4.18 -1.71
N LEU A 226 -21.80 4.46 -2.96
CA LEU A 226 -20.95 5.24 -3.87
C LEU A 226 -20.74 6.66 -3.36
N LYS A 227 -21.81 7.32 -2.90
CA LYS A 227 -21.76 8.67 -2.32
C LYS A 227 -20.87 8.68 -1.07
N GLU A 228 -21.02 7.72 -0.16
CA GLU A 228 -20.21 7.62 1.04
C GLU A 228 -18.73 7.35 0.71
N THR A 229 -18.46 6.48 -0.26
CA THR A 229 -17.08 6.24 -0.72
C THR A 229 -16.45 7.52 -1.27
N LEU A 230 -17.23 8.36 -1.96
CA LEU A 230 -16.77 9.68 -2.44
C LEU A 230 -16.62 10.73 -1.32
N GLN A 231 -17.11 10.48 -0.13
CA GLN A 231 -16.88 11.34 1.03
C GLN A 231 -15.53 11.06 1.72
N LEU A 232 -14.88 9.94 1.42
CA LEU A 232 -13.54 9.61 1.88
C LEU A 232 -12.51 10.54 1.20
N SER A 233 -11.88 11.42 1.97
CA SER A 233 -11.13 12.56 1.45
C SER A 233 -10.00 12.21 0.46
N VAL A 234 -9.16 11.23 0.80
CA VAL A 234 -7.99 10.87 -0.02
C VAL A 234 -8.40 10.12 -1.28
N PHE A 235 -9.23 9.07 -1.14
CA PHE A 235 -9.70 8.29 -2.30
C PHE A 235 -10.45 9.15 -3.30
N SER A 236 -11.38 9.96 -2.81
CA SER A 236 -12.21 10.86 -3.63
C SER A 236 -11.35 11.83 -4.43
N TYR A 237 -10.39 12.50 -3.77
CA TYR A 237 -9.47 13.42 -4.44
C TYR A 237 -8.71 12.74 -5.58
N VAL A 238 -8.13 11.57 -5.33
CA VAL A 238 -7.37 10.80 -6.34
C VAL A 238 -8.30 10.37 -7.48
N TRP A 239 -9.45 9.77 -7.16
CA TRP A 239 -10.37 9.27 -8.17
C TRP A 239 -10.95 10.37 -9.05
N VAL A 240 -11.45 11.47 -8.48
CA VAL A 240 -11.98 12.62 -9.23
C VAL A 240 -10.90 13.23 -10.13
N THR A 241 -9.67 13.37 -9.61
CA THR A 241 -8.55 13.89 -10.41
C THR A 241 -8.24 12.95 -11.58
N GLN A 242 -8.18 11.64 -11.36
CA GLN A 242 -7.94 10.65 -12.42
C GLN A 242 -9.06 10.66 -13.47
N MET A 243 -10.34 10.72 -13.06
CA MET A 243 -11.49 10.80 -13.97
C MET A 243 -11.46 12.09 -14.80
N THR A 244 -11.08 13.21 -14.20
CA THR A 244 -10.91 14.49 -14.91
C THR A 244 -9.78 14.40 -15.94
N LEU A 245 -8.62 13.90 -15.54
CA LEU A 245 -7.45 13.75 -16.42
C LEU A 245 -7.72 12.81 -17.59
N ILE A 246 -8.37 11.65 -17.37
CA ILE A 246 -8.69 10.72 -18.46
C ILE A 246 -9.72 11.30 -19.41
N SER A 247 -10.72 12.03 -18.92
CA SER A 247 -11.71 12.71 -19.75
C SER A 247 -11.05 13.77 -20.64
N LEU A 248 -10.18 14.60 -20.08
CA LEU A 248 -9.39 15.57 -20.84
C LEU A 248 -8.45 14.88 -21.84
N LEU A 249 -7.82 13.77 -21.44
CA LEU A 249 -6.94 12.98 -22.31
C LEU A 249 -7.70 12.44 -23.52
N ILE A 250 -8.92 11.93 -23.35
CA ILE A 250 -9.77 11.45 -24.42
C ILE A 250 -10.09 12.60 -25.40
N ILE A 251 -10.54 13.76 -24.88
CA ILE A 251 -10.90 14.93 -25.68
C ILE A 251 -9.68 15.42 -26.49
N VAL A 252 -8.53 15.62 -25.83
CA VAL A 252 -7.33 16.14 -26.49
C VAL A 252 -6.79 15.13 -27.50
N THR A 253 -6.85 13.83 -27.20
CA THR A 253 -6.46 12.76 -28.13
C THR A 253 -7.35 12.74 -29.38
N TYR A 254 -8.67 12.96 -29.22
CA TYR A 254 -9.58 13.08 -30.35
C TYR A 254 -9.15 14.20 -31.32
N PHE A 255 -8.84 15.40 -30.81
CA PHE A 255 -8.36 16.51 -31.64
C PHE A 255 -6.94 16.26 -32.21
N ALA A 256 -6.05 15.61 -31.44
CA ALA A 256 -4.72 15.25 -31.90
C ALA A 256 -4.80 14.27 -33.09
N MET A 257 -5.70 13.30 -33.06
CA MET A 257 -5.91 12.33 -34.13
C MET A 257 -6.46 12.92 -35.41
N ARG A 258 -7.27 13.99 -35.33
CA ARG A 258 -7.76 14.72 -36.51
C ARG A 258 -6.66 15.45 -37.26
N ARG A 259 -5.57 15.84 -36.58
CA ARG A 259 -4.42 16.49 -37.21
C ARG A 259 -3.54 15.55 -38.05
N GLU A 260 -3.86 14.26 -38.07
CA GLU A 260 -3.20 13.22 -38.86
C GLU A 260 -1.67 13.10 -38.72
N LYS A 261 -1.06 13.70 -37.69
CA LYS A 261 0.40 13.75 -37.44
C LYS A 261 0.77 12.91 -36.22
N LEU A 262 0.67 11.55 -36.32
CA LEU A 262 1.01 10.64 -35.22
C LEU A 262 2.49 10.75 -34.79
N SER A 263 3.39 11.11 -35.71
CA SER A 263 4.84 11.27 -35.44
C SER A 263 5.22 12.66 -34.92
N SER A 264 4.25 13.57 -34.70
CA SER A 264 4.53 14.93 -34.26
C SER A 264 4.52 15.06 -32.74
N PHE A 265 5.68 15.27 -32.14
CA PHE A 265 5.82 15.48 -30.69
C PHE A 265 5.01 16.70 -30.19
N LYS A 266 4.89 17.77 -31.02
CA LYS A 266 4.10 18.95 -30.66
C LYS A 266 2.61 18.63 -30.51
N VAL A 267 2.07 17.69 -31.31
CA VAL A 267 0.66 17.28 -31.26
C VAL A 267 0.38 16.42 -30.05
N TRP A 268 1.32 15.57 -29.65
CA TRP A 268 1.18 14.60 -28.58
C TRP A 268 1.71 15.06 -27.23
N SER A 269 2.30 16.27 -27.13
CA SER A 269 2.85 16.77 -25.85
C SER A 269 1.79 16.87 -24.76
N ILE A 270 0.61 17.44 -25.05
CA ILE A 270 -0.48 17.57 -24.05
C ILE A 270 -1.04 16.20 -23.66
N PRO A 271 -1.42 15.28 -24.60
CA PRO A 271 -1.78 13.92 -24.23
C PRO A 271 -0.76 13.21 -23.32
N ILE A 272 0.53 13.35 -23.60
CA ILE A 272 1.60 12.74 -22.78
C ILE A 272 1.61 13.34 -21.36
N VAL A 273 1.47 14.65 -21.22
CA VAL A 273 1.45 15.31 -19.90
C VAL A 273 0.23 14.85 -19.08
N LEU A 274 -0.96 14.80 -19.69
CA LEU A 274 -2.16 14.32 -19.03
C LEU A 274 -2.02 12.84 -18.61
N PHE A 275 -1.45 12.00 -19.47
CA PHE A 275 -1.20 10.61 -19.16
C PHE A 275 -0.19 10.44 -18.01
N ILE A 276 0.90 11.22 -18.00
CA ILE A 276 1.84 11.26 -16.88
C ILE A 276 1.13 11.66 -15.59
N GLY A 277 0.23 12.63 -15.63
CA GLY A 277 -0.61 13.02 -14.50
C GLY A 277 -1.43 11.85 -13.95
N ILE A 278 -2.03 11.02 -14.82
CA ILE A 278 -2.77 9.82 -14.40
C ILE A 278 -1.85 8.82 -13.69
N LEU A 279 -0.63 8.59 -14.23
CA LEU A 279 0.35 7.69 -13.60
C LEU A 279 0.82 8.21 -12.23
N VAL A 280 1.04 9.52 -12.10
CA VAL A 280 1.37 10.17 -10.83
C VAL A 280 0.25 9.95 -9.80
N MET A 281 -1.00 10.22 -10.18
CA MET A 281 -2.15 10.00 -9.30
C MET A 281 -2.31 8.51 -8.94
N LYS A 282 -1.94 7.58 -9.82
CA LYS A 282 -1.94 6.15 -9.50
C LYS A 282 -0.87 5.79 -8.46
N ALA A 283 0.31 6.40 -8.53
CA ALA A 283 1.36 6.21 -7.54
C ALA A 283 0.97 6.76 -6.15
N PHE A 284 0.19 7.86 -6.08
CA PHE A 284 -0.38 8.34 -4.82
C PHE A 284 -1.39 7.37 -4.18
N ASN A 285 -2.08 6.57 -4.99
CA ASN A 285 -3.00 5.53 -4.51
C ASN A 285 -2.30 4.17 -4.40
N SER A 286 -1.09 4.13 -3.89
CA SER A 286 -0.31 2.90 -3.66
C SER A 286 0.10 2.78 -2.18
N HIS A 287 0.52 1.58 -1.77
CA HIS A 287 1.05 1.34 -0.42
C HIS A 287 2.27 2.24 -0.08
N ALA A 288 2.96 2.76 -1.09
CA ALA A 288 4.09 3.66 -0.92
C ALA A 288 3.71 4.99 -0.24
N TYR A 289 2.44 5.43 -0.37
CA TYR A 289 1.96 6.68 0.23
C TYR A 289 1.90 6.64 1.76
N GLY A 290 1.74 5.47 2.37
CA GLY A 290 1.75 5.28 3.83
C GLY A 290 3.14 5.30 4.47
N LEU A 291 4.23 5.24 3.70
CA LEU A 291 5.59 5.17 4.25
C LEU A 291 6.10 6.52 4.76
N LYS A 292 7.00 6.49 5.75
CA LYS A 292 7.66 7.70 6.30
C LYS A 292 8.35 8.53 5.21
N PHE A 293 8.99 7.87 4.24
CA PHE A 293 9.64 8.49 3.06
C PHE A 293 8.72 8.51 1.85
N LYS A 294 7.43 8.80 2.05
CA LYS A 294 6.38 8.74 1.04
C LYS A 294 6.73 9.44 -0.28
N ASP A 295 7.39 10.59 -0.22
CA ASP A 295 7.73 11.36 -1.43
C ASP A 295 8.67 10.57 -2.35
N ILE A 296 9.71 9.92 -1.78
CA ILE A 296 10.64 9.07 -2.53
C ILE A 296 9.95 7.79 -2.98
N ALA A 297 9.17 7.16 -2.11
CA ALA A 297 8.47 5.91 -2.42
C ALA A 297 7.45 6.11 -3.56
N VAL A 298 6.68 7.20 -3.57
CA VAL A 298 5.75 7.56 -4.66
C VAL A 298 6.49 7.82 -5.97
N VAL A 299 7.65 8.51 -5.92
CA VAL A 299 8.50 8.71 -7.11
C VAL A 299 9.01 7.37 -7.63
N MET A 300 9.46 6.47 -6.76
CA MET A 300 9.94 5.13 -7.16
C MET A 300 8.82 4.30 -7.77
N ASP A 301 7.61 4.33 -7.21
CA ASP A 301 6.43 3.65 -7.76
C ASP A 301 6.04 4.22 -9.13
N PHE A 302 6.02 5.55 -9.26
CA PHE A 302 5.76 6.21 -10.55
C PHE A 302 6.79 5.80 -11.61
N LEU A 303 8.08 5.83 -11.29
CA LEU A 303 9.15 5.44 -12.22
C LEU A 303 9.06 3.96 -12.59
N HIS A 304 8.75 3.09 -11.62
CA HIS A 304 8.54 1.67 -11.84
C HIS A 304 7.39 1.43 -12.82
N LEU A 305 6.23 2.05 -12.58
CA LEU A 305 5.04 1.92 -13.40
C LEU A 305 5.27 2.46 -14.83
N LEU A 306 5.92 3.62 -14.95
CA LEU A 306 6.24 4.22 -16.24
C LEU A 306 7.22 3.34 -17.04
N ALA A 307 8.29 2.87 -16.41
CA ALA A 307 9.29 2.02 -17.06
C ALA A 307 8.70 0.68 -17.49
N ALA A 308 7.89 0.03 -16.65
CA ALA A 308 7.19 -1.20 -16.99
C ALA A 308 6.19 -0.99 -18.15
N SER A 309 5.43 0.11 -18.11
CA SER A 309 4.50 0.46 -19.18
C SER A 309 5.20 0.73 -20.52
N LEU A 310 6.33 1.43 -20.50
CA LEU A 310 7.13 1.67 -21.71
C LEU A 310 7.73 0.38 -22.26
N TRP A 311 8.23 -0.49 -21.40
CA TRP A 311 8.87 -1.73 -21.82
C TRP A 311 7.85 -2.70 -22.45
N VAL A 312 6.80 -3.08 -21.71
CA VAL A 312 5.77 -3.98 -22.21
C VAL A 312 4.99 -3.34 -23.36
N GLY A 313 4.70 -2.04 -23.28
CA GLY A 313 4.01 -1.29 -24.33
C GLY A 313 4.81 -1.17 -25.61
N GLY A 314 6.13 -0.99 -25.53
CA GLY A 314 7.02 -0.98 -26.68
C GLY A 314 7.05 -2.32 -27.41
N LEU A 315 7.21 -3.44 -26.67
CA LEU A 315 7.11 -4.80 -27.21
C LEU A 315 5.75 -5.05 -27.86
N SER A 316 4.67 -4.71 -27.16
CA SER A 316 3.30 -4.83 -27.67
C SER A 316 3.11 -4.09 -28.98
N SER A 317 3.65 -2.87 -29.06
CA SER A 317 3.54 -2.04 -30.25
C SER A 317 4.27 -2.63 -31.45
N ILE A 318 5.48 -3.18 -31.27
CA ILE A 318 6.20 -3.87 -32.32
C ILE A 318 5.38 -5.04 -32.86
N ILE A 319 4.81 -5.89 -31.99
CA ILE A 319 4.06 -7.07 -32.37
C ILE A 319 2.71 -6.71 -33.04
N LEU A 320 1.98 -5.76 -32.47
CA LEU A 320 0.61 -5.47 -32.90
C LEU A 320 0.55 -4.55 -34.14
N LEU A 321 1.54 -3.66 -34.30
CA LEU A 321 1.57 -2.70 -35.40
C LEU A 321 2.27 -3.25 -36.65
N LEU A 322 3.27 -4.13 -36.47
CA LEU A 322 4.04 -4.74 -37.56
C LEU A 322 3.56 -6.16 -37.77
N ARG A 323 2.60 -6.39 -38.69
CA ARG A 323 2.22 -7.73 -39.12
C ARG A 323 3.24 -8.32 -40.11
N LYS A 324 3.34 -9.67 -40.12
CA LYS A 324 4.23 -10.47 -40.95
C LYS A 324 3.92 -10.44 -42.47
N GLU A 325 2.94 -9.65 -42.89
CA GLU A 325 2.57 -9.57 -44.30
C GLU A 325 3.57 -8.68 -45.04
N ASP A 326 4.15 -9.21 -46.10
CA ASP A 326 5.06 -8.62 -47.04
C ASP A 326 6.47 -8.27 -46.52
N ASP A 327 7.47 -9.03 -46.95
CA ASP A 327 8.94 -8.68 -47.07
C ASP A 327 9.55 -7.69 -46.05
N LYS A 328 8.80 -7.35 -44.97
CA LYS A 328 9.11 -6.32 -43.97
C LYS A 328 9.90 -6.84 -42.77
N TRP A 329 10.54 -8.00 -42.92
CA TRP A 329 11.36 -8.57 -41.85
C TRP A 329 12.51 -7.64 -41.42
N HIS A 330 13.09 -6.91 -42.36
CA HIS A 330 14.09 -5.88 -42.08
C HIS A 330 13.53 -4.73 -41.22
N MET A 331 12.28 -4.32 -41.46
CA MET A 331 11.63 -3.25 -40.68
C MET A 331 11.36 -3.68 -39.22
N TYR A 332 10.98 -4.94 -39.03
CA TYR A 332 10.79 -5.51 -37.69
C TYR A 332 12.10 -5.49 -36.88
N TRP A 333 13.22 -5.86 -37.53
CA TRP A 333 14.56 -5.82 -36.96
C TRP A 333 15.01 -4.40 -36.63
N ASP A 334 14.79 -3.47 -37.50
CA ASP A 334 15.12 -2.07 -37.26
C ASP A 334 14.37 -1.51 -36.06
N MET A 335 13.11 -1.92 -35.85
CA MET A 335 12.34 -1.49 -34.69
C MET A 335 12.87 -2.12 -33.41
N ILE A 336 13.23 -3.40 -33.40
CA ILE A 336 13.87 -4.05 -32.25
C ILE A 336 15.19 -3.37 -31.90
N LYS A 337 16.06 -3.11 -32.89
CA LYS A 337 17.34 -2.41 -32.66
C LYS A 337 17.13 -1.02 -32.06
N ARG A 338 16.15 -0.27 -32.55
CA ARG A 338 15.80 1.06 -32.01
C ARG A 338 15.19 1.00 -30.63
N PHE A 339 14.45 -0.05 -30.31
CA PHE A 339 13.83 -0.27 -29.00
C PHE A 339 14.84 -0.75 -27.95
N SER A 340 15.81 -1.57 -28.31
CA SER A 340 16.75 -2.22 -27.38
C SER A 340 17.38 -1.27 -26.34
N PRO A 341 17.94 -0.10 -26.66
CA PRO A 341 18.52 0.79 -25.66
C PRO A 341 17.48 1.34 -24.66
N TRP A 342 16.25 1.55 -25.10
CA TRP A 342 15.14 1.99 -24.25
C TRP A 342 14.65 0.87 -23.34
N ALA A 343 14.57 -0.35 -23.87
CA ALA A 343 14.26 -1.54 -23.10
C ALA A 343 15.30 -1.77 -21.99
N THR A 344 16.60 -1.66 -22.31
CA THR A 344 17.68 -1.78 -21.32
C THR A 344 17.56 -0.71 -20.22
N CYS A 345 17.31 0.54 -20.58
CA CYS A 345 17.10 1.61 -19.61
C CYS A 345 15.88 1.33 -18.73
N ALA A 346 14.76 0.89 -19.31
CA ALA A 346 13.56 0.55 -18.58
C ALA A 346 13.80 -0.62 -17.61
N VAL A 347 14.50 -1.67 -18.02
CA VAL A 347 14.87 -2.81 -17.18
C VAL A 347 15.72 -2.38 -15.98
N ILE A 348 16.71 -1.49 -16.19
CA ILE A 348 17.55 -0.95 -15.11
C ILE A 348 16.68 -0.16 -14.10
N VAL A 349 15.79 0.71 -14.61
CA VAL A 349 14.87 1.48 -13.75
C VAL A 349 13.94 0.54 -12.97
N ILE A 350 13.36 -0.48 -13.60
CA ILE A 350 12.50 -1.48 -12.94
C ILE A 350 13.27 -2.22 -11.85
N LEU A 351 14.53 -2.59 -12.10
CA LEU A 351 15.37 -3.28 -11.13
C LEU A 351 15.65 -2.40 -9.90
N ILE A 352 16.11 -1.18 -10.11
CA ILE A 352 16.44 -0.25 -9.02
C ILE A 352 15.20 0.06 -8.18
N THR A 353 14.09 0.43 -8.83
CA THR A 353 12.84 0.77 -8.15
C THR A 353 12.20 -0.46 -7.49
N GLY A 354 12.31 -1.63 -8.10
CA GLY A 354 11.81 -2.88 -7.56
C GLY A 354 12.59 -3.33 -6.32
N LEU A 355 13.91 -3.21 -6.32
CA LEU A 355 14.74 -3.48 -5.13
C LEU A 355 14.38 -2.51 -3.99
N PHE A 356 14.28 -1.21 -4.29
CA PHE A 356 13.87 -0.21 -3.32
C PHE A 356 12.52 -0.56 -2.68
N ASN A 357 11.49 -0.84 -3.49
CA ASN A 357 10.17 -1.19 -2.96
C ASN A 357 10.20 -2.48 -2.13
N SER A 358 11.01 -3.48 -2.54
CA SER A 358 11.11 -4.76 -1.81
C SER A 358 11.65 -4.59 -0.39
N THR A 359 12.53 -3.61 -0.13
CA THR A 359 13.08 -3.37 1.22
C THR A 359 12.02 -2.92 2.23
N PHE A 360 10.90 -2.36 1.77
CA PHE A 360 9.78 -1.94 2.64
C PHE A 360 8.68 -2.99 2.78
N PHE A 361 8.51 -3.86 1.77
CA PHE A 361 7.38 -4.78 1.74
C PHE A 361 7.75 -6.23 2.09
N ILE A 362 9.03 -6.54 2.21
CA ILE A 362 9.51 -7.87 2.59
C ILE A 362 10.36 -7.74 3.85
N PRO A 363 9.80 -7.99 5.04
CA PRO A 363 10.51 -7.81 6.30
C PRO A 363 11.62 -8.85 6.53
N THR A 364 11.45 -10.07 6.03
CA THR A 364 12.43 -11.16 6.17
C THR A 364 12.53 -11.99 4.90
N ILE A 365 13.66 -12.68 4.72
CA ILE A 365 13.84 -13.60 3.57
C ILE A 365 12.82 -14.76 3.63
N HIS A 366 12.44 -15.23 4.81
CA HIS A 366 11.41 -16.26 4.97
C HIS A 366 10.06 -15.81 4.41
N SER A 367 9.72 -14.52 4.58
CA SER A 367 8.46 -13.97 4.03
C SER A 367 8.33 -14.10 2.51
N LEU A 368 9.44 -14.30 1.77
CA LEU A 368 9.41 -14.60 0.33
C LEU A 368 8.82 -15.97 0.02
N PHE A 369 9.00 -16.94 0.92
CA PHE A 369 8.63 -18.34 0.69
C PHE A 369 7.33 -18.72 1.40
N ASP A 370 7.03 -18.08 2.53
CA ASP A 370 5.93 -18.48 3.41
C ASP A 370 4.64 -17.68 3.19
N THR A 371 4.69 -16.60 2.40
CA THR A 371 3.53 -15.74 2.18
C THR A 371 3.06 -15.70 0.73
N LYS A 372 1.75 -15.51 0.52
CA LYS A 372 1.16 -15.36 -0.83
C LYS A 372 1.78 -14.20 -1.61
N TYR A 373 2.06 -13.08 -0.91
CA TYR A 373 2.74 -11.92 -1.51
C TYR A 373 4.17 -12.26 -1.92
N GLY A 374 4.93 -12.91 -1.03
CA GLY A 374 6.32 -13.30 -1.28
C GLY A 374 6.44 -14.27 -2.45
N LEU A 375 5.60 -15.31 -2.52
CA LEU A 375 5.57 -16.27 -3.64
C LEU A 375 5.25 -15.59 -4.98
N ALA A 376 4.30 -14.64 -4.98
CA ALA A 376 3.98 -13.87 -6.17
C ALA A 376 5.13 -12.95 -6.60
N LEU A 377 5.82 -12.31 -5.63
CA LEU A 377 7.02 -11.52 -5.89
C LEU A 377 8.16 -12.38 -6.45
N LEU A 378 8.38 -13.57 -5.89
CA LEU A 378 9.39 -14.52 -6.36
C LEU A 378 9.09 -14.96 -7.79
N ALA A 379 7.84 -15.32 -8.10
CA ALA A 379 7.41 -15.66 -9.47
C ALA A 379 7.65 -14.50 -10.43
N LYS A 380 7.33 -13.25 -10.04
CA LYS A 380 7.62 -12.05 -10.82
C LYS A 380 9.12 -11.87 -11.08
N ILE A 381 9.96 -12.05 -10.06
CA ILE A 381 11.43 -11.94 -10.18
C ILE A 381 11.97 -12.99 -11.16
N LEU A 382 11.54 -14.26 -11.03
CA LEU A 382 11.97 -15.33 -11.92
C LEU A 382 11.59 -15.05 -13.38
N LEU A 383 10.36 -14.63 -13.63
CA LEU A 383 9.92 -14.24 -14.98
C LEU A 383 10.68 -13.03 -15.52
N PHE A 384 10.97 -12.05 -14.66
CA PHE A 384 11.76 -10.87 -15.05
C PHE A 384 13.20 -11.25 -15.43
N VAL A 385 13.86 -12.12 -14.66
CA VAL A 385 15.19 -12.66 -14.98
C VAL A 385 15.15 -13.42 -16.30
N PHE A 386 14.15 -14.27 -16.52
CA PHE A 386 13.99 -15.02 -17.77
C PHE A 386 13.82 -14.08 -18.98
N MET A 387 13.01 -13.01 -18.84
CA MET A 387 12.91 -11.97 -19.88
C MET A 387 14.25 -11.27 -20.13
N GLY A 388 15.02 -10.99 -19.08
CA GLY A 388 16.37 -10.42 -19.21
C GLY A 388 17.31 -11.32 -20.02
N ILE A 389 17.27 -12.63 -19.79
CA ILE A 389 18.03 -13.64 -20.57
C ILE A 389 17.62 -13.61 -22.04
N LEU A 390 16.29 -13.59 -22.32
CA LEU A 390 15.80 -13.48 -23.69
C LEU A 390 16.26 -12.18 -24.37
N GLY A 391 16.24 -11.06 -23.65
CA GLY A 391 16.75 -9.77 -24.13
C GLY A 391 18.25 -9.81 -24.48
N ILE A 392 19.07 -10.47 -23.67
CA ILE A 392 20.51 -10.69 -23.97
C ILE A 392 20.66 -11.56 -25.23
N ILE A 393 19.89 -12.62 -25.37
CA ILE A 393 19.87 -13.49 -26.56
C ILE A 393 19.51 -12.66 -27.81
N HIS A 394 18.51 -11.79 -27.70
CA HIS A 394 18.12 -10.88 -28.80
C HIS A 394 19.25 -9.93 -29.18
N TYR A 395 19.93 -9.34 -28.19
CA TYR A 395 21.07 -8.45 -28.42
C TYR A 395 22.22 -9.16 -29.12
N VAL A 396 22.59 -10.36 -28.65
CA VAL A 396 23.71 -11.15 -29.25
C VAL A 396 23.36 -11.60 -30.67
N LYS A 397 22.17 -12.20 -30.88
CA LYS A 397 21.72 -12.61 -32.22
C LYS A 397 21.59 -11.43 -33.18
N GLY A 398 21.10 -10.30 -32.71
CA GLY A 398 21.03 -9.08 -33.50
C GLY A 398 22.41 -8.57 -33.97
N LYS A 399 23.44 -8.69 -33.12
CA LYS A 399 24.83 -8.37 -33.45
C LYS A 399 25.42 -9.34 -34.48
N MET A 400 25.04 -10.63 -34.38
CA MET A 400 25.51 -11.69 -35.30
C MET A 400 24.71 -11.76 -36.60
N ARG A 401 23.73 -10.90 -36.84
CA ARG A 401 22.78 -10.93 -37.97
C ARG A 401 22.06 -12.28 -38.13
N ALA A 402 21.91 -13.04 -37.04
CA ALA A 402 21.26 -14.35 -37.03
C ALA A 402 19.75 -14.15 -36.81
N GLU A 403 18.99 -14.01 -37.88
CA GLU A 403 17.59 -13.58 -37.86
C GLU A 403 16.61 -14.73 -37.53
N GLN A 404 17.04 -16.00 -37.61
CA GLN A 404 16.17 -17.17 -37.41
C GLN A 404 15.71 -17.31 -35.95
N GLY A 405 14.39 -17.48 -35.77
CA GLY A 405 13.75 -17.76 -34.47
C GLY A 405 13.44 -16.56 -33.57
N LEU A 406 13.91 -15.34 -33.91
CA LEU A 406 13.71 -14.16 -33.04
C LEU A 406 12.25 -13.69 -32.97
N GLY A 407 11.47 -13.83 -34.01
CA GLY A 407 10.05 -13.46 -33.97
C GLY A 407 9.24 -14.32 -33.00
N ALA A 408 9.68 -15.56 -32.74
CA ALA A 408 9.06 -16.43 -31.74
C ALA A 408 9.44 -16.01 -30.32
N THR A 409 10.72 -15.69 -30.09
CA THR A 409 11.21 -15.29 -28.76
C THR A 409 10.64 -13.94 -28.31
N VAL A 410 10.46 -12.95 -29.20
CA VAL A 410 9.77 -11.69 -28.90
C VAL A 410 8.29 -11.92 -28.51
N LYS A 411 7.60 -12.87 -29.14
CA LYS A 411 6.24 -13.26 -28.73
C LYS A 411 6.23 -13.89 -27.33
N VAL A 412 7.23 -14.71 -27.02
CA VAL A 412 7.39 -15.30 -25.67
C VAL A 412 7.61 -14.20 -24.64
N GLU A 413 8.48 -13.22 -24.90
CA GLU A 413 8.66 -12.05 -24.03
C GLU A 413 7.34 -11.29 -23.80
N PHE A 414 6.57 -11.09 -24.85
CA PHE A 414 5.27 -10.43 -24.73
C PHE A 414 4.29 -11.20 -23.86
N ILE A 415 4.19 -12.53 -24.06
CA ILE A 415 3.33 -13.38 -23.22
C ILE A 415 3.75 -13.33 -21.75
N ILE A 416 5.06 -13.42 -21.49
CA ILE A 416 5.59 -13.30 -20.13
C ILE A 416 5.27 -11.93 -19.54
N GLY A 417 5.37 -10.85 -20.30
CA GLY A 417 4.98 -9.52 -19.88
C GLY A 417 3.51 -9.42 -19.45
N ILE A 418 2.60 -10.10 -20.16
CA ILE A 418 1.19 -10.20 -19.77
C ILE A 418 1.03 -11.00 -18.47
N ILE A 419 1.74 -12.13 -18.33
CA ILE A 419 1.71 -12.93 -17.10
C ILE A 419 2.21 -12.12 -15.92
N ILE A 420 3.30 -11.35 -16.07
CA ILE A 420 3.80 -10.44 -15.04
C ILE A 420 2.71 -9.42 -14.65
N PHE A 421 1.96 -8.86 -15.59
CA PHE A 421 0.87 -7.92 -15.27
C PHE A 421 -0.25 -8.57 -14.45
N VAL A 422 -0.60 -9.82 -14.74
CA VAL A 422 -1.57 -10.57 -13.92
C VAL A 422 -1.04 -10.80 -12.51
N ILE A 423 0.22 -11.20 -12.38
CA ILE A 423 0.88 -11.36 -11.06
C ILE A 423 0.92 -10.03 -10.32
N VAL A 424 1.27 -8.93 -10.97
CA VAL A 424 1.27 -7.59 -10.35
C VAL A 424 -0.14 -7.17 -9.94
N ALA A 425 -1.16 -7.41 -10.77
CA ALA A 425 -2.54 -7.14 -10.42
C ALA A 425 -3.00 -7.95 -9.19
N PHE A 426 -2.53 -9.19 -9.05
CA PHE A 426 -2.74 -10.00 -7.85
C PHE A 426 -1.99 -9.40 -6.64
N MET A 427 -0.68 -9.17 -6.74
CA MET A 427 0.17 -8.66 -5.66
C MET A 427 -0.34 -7.34 -5.07
N THR A 428 -0.79 -6.42 -5.92
CA THR A 428 -1.28 -5.10 -5.48
C THR A 428 -2.61 -5.18 -4.72
N ASN A 429 -3.22 -6.36 -4.64
CA ASN A 429 -4.45 -6.64 -3.89
C ASN A 429 -4.23 -7.58 -2.70
N VAL A 430 -3.02 -8.12 -2.51
CA VAL A 430 -2.67 -8.97 -1.37
C VAL A 430 -2.02 -8.10 -0.29
N GLN A 431 -2.29 -8.39 0.97
CA GLN A 431 -1.59 -7.76 2.09
C GLN A 431 -0.10 -8.07 2.02
N THR A 432 0.72 -7.09 2.36
CA THR A 432 2.16 -7.29 2.51
C THR A 432 2.44 -8.23 3.70
N PRO A 433 3.51 -9.01 3.67
CA PRO A 433 3.86 -9.91 4.75
C PRO A 433 3.96 -9.18 6.10
N PRO A 434 3.36 -9.71 7.17
CA PRO A 434 3.57 -9.18 8.51
C PRO A 434 5.02 -9.41 8.96
N ILE A 435 5.50 -8.57 9.87
CA ILE A 435 6.77 -8.80 10.54
C ILE A 435 6.56 -9.96 11.52
N PRO A 436 7.43 -11.00 11.52
CA PRO A 436 7.30 -12.13 12.44
C PRO A 436 7.33 -11.69 13.91
N PRO A 437 6.78 -12.47 14.85
CA PRO A 437 6.92 -12.20 16.28
C PRO A 437 8.39 -12.05 16.68
N THR A 438 8.71 -10.97 17.38
CA THR A 438 10.10 -10.62 17.77
C THR A 438 10.41 -11.02 19.22
N GLY A 439 9.38 -11.41 19.99
CA GLY A 439 9.50 -11.64 21.43
C GLY A 439 9.65 -10.36 22.26
N PRO A 440 9.70 -10.47 23.60
CA PRO A 440 9.84 -9.31 24.49
C PRO A 440 11.09 -8.49 24.17
N PHE A 441 10.94 -7.16 24.21
CA PHE A 441 12.05 -6.22 24.07
C PHE A 441 12.56 -5.83 25.45
N THR A 442 13.89 -5.76 25.63
CA THR A 442 14.53 -5.24 26.85
C THR A 442 15.83 -4.54 26.46
N GLU A 443 15.98 -3.30 26.89
CA GLU A 443 17.20 -2.51 26.70
C GLU A 443 17.46 -1.63 27.92
N SER A 444 18.71 -1.58 28.40
CA SER A 444 19.18 -0.70 29.49
C SER A 444 20.01 0.43 28.92
N LYS A 445 19.83 1.64 29.43
CA LYS A 445 20.59 2.84 29.06
C LYS A 445 21.05 3.60 30.29
N GLN A 446 22.29 4.06 30.23
CA GLN A 446 22.80 5.06 31.18
C GLN A 446 22.32 6.45 30.73
N LEU A 447 21.79 7.22 31.68
CA LEU A 447 21.32 8.57 31.47
C LEU A 447 22.38 9.59 31.89
N ASP A 448 22.32 10.81 31.33
CA ASP A 448 23.30 11.87 31.61
C ASP A 448 23.31 12.30 33.10
N ASN A 449 22.24 12.03 33.82
CA ASN A 449 22.11 12.29 35.26
C ASN A 449 22.65 11.15 36.17
N GLY A 450 23.30 10.14 35.57
CA GLY A 450 23.88 9.00 36.31
C GLY A 450 22.89 7.87 36.56
N TYR A 451 21.62 7.97 36.23
CA TYR A 451 20.66 6.89 36.39
C TYR A 451 20.81 5.83 35.29
N GLU A 452 20.56 4.59 35.65
CA GLU A 452 20.39 3.47 34.71
C GLU A 452 18.91 3.17 34.57
N MET A 453 18.42 3.27 33.33
CA MET A 453 17.02 2.97 33.00
C MET A 453 16.93 1.76 32.09
N THR A 454 16.14 0.77 32.50
CA THR A 454 15.79 -0.39 31.69
C THR A 454 14.33 -0.31 31.28
N LEU A 455 14.05 -0.37 29.98
CA LEU A 455 12.71 -0.51 29.43
C LEU A 455 12.51 -1.97 28.97
N ASN A 456 11.44 -2.59 29.46
CA ASN A 456 10.94 -3.87 28.97
C ASN A 456 9.57 -3.67 28.35
N VAL A 457 9.36 -4.21 27.16
CA VAL A 457 8.05 -4.24 26.47
C VAL A 457 7.68 -5.68 26.17
N SER A 458 6.62 -6.18 26.79
CA SER A 458 6.19 -7.57 26.65
C SER A 458 4.68 -7.65 26.33
N PRO A 459 4.26 -8.50 25.40
CA PRO A 459 5.05 -9.45 24.59
C PRO A 459 5.72 -8.84 23.35
N ASN A 460 5.72 -7.52 23.17
CA ASN A 460 6.29 -6.78 22.04
C ASN A 460 5.63 -7.16 20.70
N ARG A 461 4.32 -7.03 20.65
CA ARG A 461 3.47 -7.32 19.47
C ARG A 461 2.38 -6.26 19.30
N VAL A 462 1.71 -6.30 18.18
CA VAL A 462 0.54 -5.45 17.93
C VAL A 462 -0.57 -5.80 18.93
N GLY A 463 -1.16 -4.76 19.56
CA GLY A 463 -2.19 -4.87 20.56
C GLY A 463 -1.70 -4.58 21.98
N GLN A 464 -2.21 -5.31 22.95
CA GLN A 464 -1.90 -5.10 24.36
C GLN A 464 -0.45 -5.49 24.70
N ASN A 465 0.27 -4.55 25.32
CA ASN A 465 1.63 -4.73 25.83
C ASN A 465 1.72 -4.19 27.26
N ILE A 466 2.62 -4.77 28.01
CA ILE A 466 3.06 -4.27 29.32
C ILE A 466 4.39 -3.53 29.07
N PHE A 467 4.46 -2.30 29.53
CA PHE A 467 5.64 -1.44 29.49
C PHE A 467 6.18 -1.33 30.90
N HIS A 468 7.27 -1.99 31.18
CA HIS A 468 7.89 -2.01 32.49
C HIS A 468 9.20 -1.23 32.47
N ILE A 469 9.37 -0.29 33.39
CA ILE A 469 10.57 0.53 33.55
C ILE A 469 11.18 0.22 34.90
N THR A 470 12.47 -0.10 34.89
CA THR A 470 13.31 -0.15 36.11
C THR A 470 14.28 1.01 36.10
N LEU A 471 14.32 1.78 37.18
CA LEU A 471 15.19 2.94 37.34
C LEU A 471 16.08 2.79 38.56
N LYS A 472 17.41 2.85 38.36
CA LYS A 472 18.43 2.73 39.39
C LYS A 472 19.37 3.93 39.39
N ASP A 473 19.91 4.28 40.53
CA ASP A 473 20.98 5.27 40.66
C ASP A 473 22.36 4.71 40.32
N GLU A 474 23.39 5.54 40.39
CA GLU A 474 24.80 5.18 40.14
C GLU A 474 25.32 4.05 41.06
N ASN A 475 24.70 3.84 42.24
CA ASN A 475 25.02 2.81 43.19
C ASN A 475 24.20 1.55 43.03
N GLY A 476 23.35 1.49 41.99
CA GLY A 476 22.43 0.38 41.71
C GLY A 476 21.20 0.35 42.63
N GLN A 477 20.94 1.43 43.42
CA GLN A 477 19.79 1.50 44.30
C GLN A 477 18.55 1.98 43.51
N PRO A 478 17.33 1.52 43.86
CA PRO A 478 16.10 1.92 43.17
C PRO A 478 15.81 3.40 43.37
N VAL A 479 15.52 4.13 42.32
CA VAL A 479 15.12 5.55 42.34
C VAL A 479 13.61 5.65 42.60
N THR A 480 13.21 6.30 43.71
CA THR A 480 11.83 6.36 44.19
C THR A 480 11.27 7.78 44.24
N ASP A 481 12.04 8.79 43.89
CA ASP A 481 11.71 10.22 43.99
C ASP A 481 11.10 10.79 42.69
N MET A 482 10.58 9.94 41.83
CA MET A 482 9.91 10.37 40.59
C MET A 482 8.52 10.99 40.90
N GLU A 483 8.24 12.12 40.27
CA GLU A 483 6.91 12.75 40.22
C GLU A 483 6.06 12.16 39.12
N GLN A 484 6.65 11.98 37.94
CA GLN A 484 5.97 11.29 36.85
C GLN A 484 6.98 10.71 35.85
N ILE A 485 6.54 9.66 35.16
CA ILE A 485 7.21 9.13 33.98
C ILE A 485 6.15 9.04 32.86
N ILE A 486 6.45 9.62 31.68
CA ILE A 486 5.60 9.60 30.50
C ILE A 486 6.32 8.85 29.39
N LEU A 487 5.65 7.89 28.82
CA LEU A 487 6.07 7.17 27.63
C LEU A 487 5.38 7.79 26.41
N THR A 488 6.14 8.07 25.36
CA THR A 488 5.63 8.54 24.07
C THR A 488 6.03 7.56 22.98
N THR A 489 5.04 6.85 22.44
CA THR A 489 5.24 5.89 21.34
C THR A 489 5.11 6.56 20.00
N GLN A 490 5.96 6.18 19.05
CA GLN A 490 5.93 6.66 17.67
C GLN A 490 6.41 5.57 16.72
N SER A 491 5.64 5.29 15.67
CA SER A 491 6.12 4.47 14.55
C SER A 491 7.21 5.20 13.78
N LEU A 492 8.30 4.50 13.46
CA LEU A 492 9.39 5.02 12.62
C LEU A 492 9.17 4.74 11.14
N ASP A 493 8.31 3.80 10.80
CA ASP A 493 8.02 3.39 9.43
C ASP A 493 6.88 4.20 8.81
N MET A 494 5.90 4.61 9.63
CA MET A 494 4.75 5.41 9.20
C MET A 494 4.60 6.70 10.01
N ASN A 495 4.01 7.72 9.40
CA ASN A 495 3.71 8.97 10.10
C ASN A 495 2.29 8.90 10.67
N MET A 496 2.15 8.30 11.85
CA MET A 496 0.87 8.04 12.51
C MET A 496 0.62 8.92 13.74
N GLY A 497 1.43 9.96 13.93
CA GLY A 497 1.40 10.76 15.15
C GLY A 497 2.18 10.13 16.32
N LYS A 498 1.99 10.69 17.51
CA LYS A 498 2.62 10.24 18.75
C LYS A 498 1.53 9.92 19.77
N GLY A 499 1.59 8.75 20.39
CA GLY A 499 0.77 8.38 21.54
C GLY A 499 1.55 8.59 22.84
N SER A 500 0.97 9.27 23.83
CA SER A 500 1.63 9.48 25.13
C SER A 500 0.76 8.98 26.28
N PHE A 501 1.39 8.31 27.25
CA PHE A 501 0.72 7.77 28.42
C PHE A 501 1.64 7.78 29.64
N LYS A 502 1.06 7.81 30.85
CA LYS A 502 1.80 7.74 32.12
C LYS A 502 2.00 6.30 32.56
N VAL A 503 3.13 6.02 33.18
CA VAL A 503 3.35 4.79 33.92
C VAL A 503 3.14 5.02 35.43
N SER A 504 2.71 3.98 36.13
CA SER A 504 2.44 4.01 37.57
C SER A 504 3.53 3.26 38.32
N ALA A 505 3.92 3.73 39.49
CA ALA A 505 4.85 3.00 40.34
C ALA A 505 4.18 1.71 40.86
N VAL A 506 4.87 0.59 40.71
CA VAL A 506 4.42 -0.74 41.18
C VAL A 506 5.27 -1.25 42.35
N SER A 507 6.56 -0.91 42.35
CA SER A 507 7.48 -1.16 43.44
C SER A 507 8.60 -0.11 43.48
N PRO A 508 9.46 -0.05 44.50
CA PRO A 508 10.56 0.90 44.56
C PRO A 508 11.46 0.84 43.31
N GLY A 509 11.50 1.94 42.52
CA GLY A 509 12.28 2.02 41.31
C GLY A 509 11.67 1.27 40.11
N GLU A 510 10.47 0.72 40.23
CA GLU A 510 9.78 0.00 39.16
C GLU A 510 8.45 0.67 38.83
N TYR A 511 8.22 0.88 37.52
CA TYR A 511 7.06 1.58 36.99
C TYR A 511 6.46 0.76 35.85
N GLU A 512 5.13 0.72 35.76
CA GLU A 512 4.45 -0.09 34.78
C GLU A 512 3.23 0.63 34.17
N ALA A 513 2.97 0.36 32.91
CA ALA A 513 1.72 0.65 32.24
C ALA A 513 1.33 -0.50 31.32
N GLU A 514 0.05 -0.76 31.21
CA GLU A 514 -0.50 -1.74 30.29
C GLU A 514 -1.43 -1.05 29.31
N GLY A 515 -1.35 -1.40 28.02
CA GLY A 515 -2.25 -0.82 27.02
C GLY A 515 -1.91 -1.19 25.58
N MET A 516 -2.79 -0.72 24.67
CA MET A 516 -2.72 -0.99 23.22
C MET A 516 -2.02 0.14 22.47
N TYR A 517 -0.96 0.69 23.02
CA TYR A 517 -0.24 1.83 22.44
C TYR A 517 0.62 1.48 21.22
N ILE A 518 0.74 0.17 20.90
CA ILE A 518 1.41 -0.36 19.72
C ILE A 518 0.35 -1.04 18.85
N ASN A 519 0.02 -0.43 17.73
CA ASN A 519 -1.12 -0.82 16.89
C ASN A 519 -0.73 -1.42 15.54
N MET A 520 0.58 -1.51 15.23
CA MET A 520 1.09 -2.11 13.99
C MET A 520 2.47 -2.70 14.18
N THR A 521 2.83 -3.61 13.29
CA THR A 521 4.19 -4.15 13.18
C THR A 521 5.14 -3.10 12.59
N GLY A 522 6.44 -3.22 12.87
CA GLY A 522 7.46 -2.36 12.27
C GLY A 522 8.41 -1.75 13.29
N ASN A 523 9.17 -0.74 12.85
CA ASN A 523 10.11 -0.02 13.68
C ASN A 523 9.40 1.03 14.53
N TRP A 524 9.61 0.97 15.84
CA TRP A 524 9.03 1.88 16.81
C TRP A 524 10.10 2.61 17.62
N ASN A 525 9.75 3.81 18.08
CA ASN A 525 10.48 4.57 19.06
C ASN A 525 9.60 4.80 20.28
N ILE A 526 10.11 4.52 21.47
CA ILE A 526 9.51 4.96 22.73
C ILE A 526 10.44 6.00 23.32
N GLN A 527 9.97 7.24 23.43
CA GLN A 527 10.60 8.28 24.20
C GLN A 527 10.08 8.21 25.63
N VAL A 528 10.99 8.12 26.58
CA VAL A 528 10.68 8.15 28.01
C VAL A 528 11.07 9.52 28.54
N HIS A 529 10.09 10.24 29.08
CA HIS A 529 10.29 11.50 29.78
C HIS A 529 10.05 11.29 31.28
N GLY A 530 11.07 11.47 32.09
CA GLY A 530 11.02 11.38 33.55
C GLY A 530 11.14 12.76 34.18
N LEU A 531 10.33 13.02 35.23
CA LEU A 531 10.38 14.19 36.07
C LEU A 531 10.49 13.75 37.52
N THR A 532 11.54 14.22 38.23
CA THR A 532 11.72 13.96 39.65
C THR A 532 10.90 14.95 40.50
N LYS A 533 10.74 14.66 41.80
CA LYS A 533 10.10 15.58 42.75
C LYS A 533 10.90 16.86 42.97
N SER A 534 12.21 16.83 42.68
CA SER A 534 13.09 18.04 42.67
C SER A 534 12.96 18.89 41.41
N LEU A 535 12.07 18.48 40.48
CA LEU A 535 11.81 19.13 39.17
C LEU A 535 12.97 18.94 38.16
N ASP A 536 13.88 18.01 38.38
CA ASP A 536 14.88 17.64 37.40
C ASP A 536 14.23 16.70 36.38
N SER A 537 14.52 16.90 35.10
CA SER A 537 13.94 16.09 34.02
C SER A 537 15.00 15.41 33.18
N PHE A 538 14.66 14.27 32.61
CA PHE A 538 15.48 13.57 31.64
C PHE A 538 14.63 12.98 30.53
N ASP A 539 15.24 12.83 29.35
CA ASP A 539 14.63 12.20 28.18
C ASP A 539 15.55 11.09 27.64
N THR A 540 14.98 9.97 27.23
CA THR A 540 15.71 8.92 26.52
C THR A 540 14.82 8.22 25.51
N ASP A 541 15.41 7.72 24.43
CA ASP A 541 14.71 7.07 23.32
C ASP A 541 15.09 5.59 23.21
N TYR A 542 14.11 4.71 23.05
CA TYR A 542 14.31 3.28 22.80
C TYR A 542 13.75 2.93 21.42
N LYS A 543 14.59 2.34 20.56
CA LYS A 543 14.19 1.93 19.20
C LYS A 543 14.20 0.42 19.10
N PHE A 544 13.11 -0.15 18.66
CA PHE A 544 12.94 -1.59 18.55
C PHE A 544 11.97 -1.96 17.44
N ILE A 545 11.94 -3.26 17.12
CA ILE A 545 11.03 -3.81 16.12
C ILE A 545 9.87 -4.51 16.84
N VAL A 546 8.66 -4.16 16.44
CA VAL A 546 7.44 -4.79 16.90
C VAL A 546 7.02 -5.88 15.92
N GLY A 547 6.88 -7.09 16.42
CA GLY A 547 6.44 -8.25 15.65
C GLY A 547 4.93 -8.31 15.44
N GLY A 548 4.51 -9.20 14.52
CA GLY A 548 3.12 -9.63 14.37
C GLY A 548 2.66 -10.52 15.55
N ARG A 549 1.38 -10.89 15.51
CA ARG A 549 0.80 -11.86 16.46
C ARG A 549 1.24 -13.27 16.16
#